data_d3dbfb4c1af9233044d318f4bff7a6b4
#
_entry.id   d3dbfb4c1af9233044d318f4bff7a6b4
#
_cell.length_a   1.000
_cell.length_b   1.000
_cell.length_c   1.000
_cell.angle_alpha   90.00
_cell.angle_beta   90.00
_cell.angle_gamma   90.00
#
_symmetry.space_group_name_H-M   'P 1'
#
loop_
_entity.id
_entity.type
_entity.pdbx_description
1 polymer ?
#
loop_
_entity_poly.entity_id
_entity_poly.type
_entity_poly.pdbx_seq_one_letter_code
_entity_poly.pdbx_strand_id
1 'polypeptide(L)'
;MEETMVHLTVDIGGRPGVDCLGFCAYCYFKHAKDVPPFGCRYCLPFMKGCDYCSRGVKEEYSGFLPLQSVAESFLADLQMVTGEVTRITISGGGDPSCYHEFRDLIEMLGTLDIPLHIGYTSGKGFDDPEIADFLIANHLTEVSFTVFAADAELRRVWMHDPTPEASLEIICRLAKEIEVYAAIVVLPGVNDDRVLTDTLAWLSDIGVKGVILMRFANHPEQGLILENTPILPGQRVHTVEEFSNLIRDTAAAFPNLRISGTPLYDPRFDSPFAIRKIPELLDRLPIVNKKATIITGAVASPYIRTVISARSGDPSSVVAVDKEIACLITIDDLKSLHLPDLCETVILPGRAFVHDAEAEKVLSRDG
;
A
#
# COMPACT_ATOMS: atom_id res chain seq x y z
N MET A 1 -11.82 25.13 18.93
CA MET A 1 -11.26 23.77 18.91
C MET A 1 -11.43 23.30 17.50
N GLU A 2 -10.36 22.99 16.80
CA GLU A 2 -10.51 22.30 15.51
C GLU A 2 -11.16 20.94 15.80
N GLU A 3 -12.32 20.69 15.22
CA GLU A 3 -12.94 19.37 15.27
C GLU A 3 -12.01 18.38 14.57
N THR A 4 -11.56 17.39 15.31
CA THR A 4 -10.68 16.36 14.76
C THR A 4 -11.52 15.47 13.83
N MET A 5 -11.28 15.56 12.52
CA MET A 5 -11.88 14.65 11.54
C MET A 5 -11.29 13.26 11.71
N VAL A 6 -12.13 12.25 11.81
CA VAL A 6 -11.75 10.85 12.00
C VAL A 6 -12.18 10.00 10.84
N HIS A 7 -11.29 9.14 10.36
CA HIS A 7 -11.60 8.08 9.40
C HIS A 7 -11.59 6.73 10.13
N LEU A 8 -12.65 5.98 10.02
CA LEU A 8 -12.75 4.63 10.57
C LEU A 8 -12.51 3.60 9.47
N THR A 9 -11.97 2.45 9.87
CA THR A 9 -11.79 1.30 8.98
C THR A 9 -12.61 0.13 9.48
N VAL A 10 -13.39 -0.47 8.60
CA VAL A 10 -14.08 -1.73 8.80
C VAL A 10 -13.23 -2.84 8.20
N ASP A 11 -12.65 -3.69 9.03
CA ASP A 11 -11.87 -4.84 8.60
C ASP A 11 -12.77 -6.06 8.45
N ILE A 12 -12.92 -6.52 7.20
CA ILE A 12 -13.74 -7.68 6.86
C ILE A 12 -12.95 -9.00 6.91
N GLY A 13 -11.66 -8.96 7.26
CA GLY A 13 -10.79 -10.12 7.22
C GLY A 13 -10.48 -10.57 5.78
N GLY A 14 -10.44 -11.87 5.58
CA GLY A 14 -10.16 -12.47 4.27
C GLY A 14 -8.68 -12.78 4.04
N ARG A 15 -8.41 -13.74 3.19
CA ARG A 15 -7.05 -14.21 2.83
C ARG A 15 -6.71 -13.77 1.42
N PRO A 16 -5.64 -13.02 1.21
CA PRO A 16 -5.22 -12.64 -0.13
C PRO A 16 -5.15 -13.84 -1.08
N GLY A 17 -5.70 -13.68 -2.25
CA GLY A 17 -5.78 -14.71 -3.27
C GLY A 17 -6.87 -15.74 -3.07
N VAL A 18 -7.04 -16.29 -1.87
CA VAL A 18 -8.10 -17.28 -1.58
C VAL A 18 -9.47 -16.59 -1.60
N ASP A 19 -9.59 -15.51 -0.85
CA ASP A 19 -10.81 -14.72 -0.75
C ASP A 19 -10.79 -13.51 -1.73
N CYS A 20 -10.09 -13.69 -2.87
CA CYS A 20 -10.04 -12.79 -4.03
C CYS A 20 -10.41 -13.50 -5.34
N LEU A 21 -11.10 -14.63 -5.31
CA LEU A 21 -11.35 -15.50 -6.47
C LEU A 21 -10.07 -15.88 -7.22
N GLY A 22 -9.01 -16.22 -6.47
CA GLY A 22 -7.71 -16.61 -6.98
C GLY A 22 -6.66 -15.50 -6.97
N PHE A 23 -5.40 -15.91 -6.87
CA PHE A 23 -4.26 -15.00 -6.92
C PHE A 23 -4.10 -14.39 -8.30
N CYS A 24 -3.91 -13.08 -8.35
CA CYS A 24 -3.34 -12.47 -9.55
C CYS A 24 -1.96 -13.08 -9.86
N ALA A 25 -1.57 -13.17 -11.12
CA ALA A 25 -0.28 -13.74 -11.50
C ALA A 25 0.90 -13.05 -10.81
N TYR A 26 0.78 -11.74 -10.55
CA TYR A 26 1.77 -10.88 -9.92
C TYR A 26 1.55 -10.68 -8.41
N CYS A 27 0.68 -11.46 -7.76
CA CYS A 27 0.35 -11.28 -6.35
C CYS A 27 1.51 -11.67 -5.43
N TYR A 28 1.94 -10.73 -4.59
CA TYR A 28 3.03 -10.96 -3.62
C TYR A 28 2.72 -12.03 -2.58
N PHE A 29 1.45 -12.23 -2.27
CA PHE A 29 1.00 -13.22 -1.28
C PHE A 29 0.98 -14.65 -1.81
N LYS A 30 1.26 -14.86 -3.09
CA LYS A 30 1.20 -16.18 -3.73
C LYS A 30 2.12 -17.21 -3.06
N HIS A 31 3.24 -16.75 -2.49
CA HIS A 31 4.25 -17.58 -1.83
C HIS A 31 4.35 -17.36 -0.33
N ALA A 32 3.35 -16.69 0.28
CA ALA A 32 3.41 -16.31 1.70
C ALA A 32 3.21 -17.46 2.71
N LYS A 33 2.88 -18.67 2.26
CA LYS A 33 2.41 -19.76 3.13
C LYS A 33 3.41 -20.22 4.19
N ASP A 34 4.70 -20.18 3.92
CA ASP A 34 5.74 -20.78 4.74
C ASP A 34 6.76 -19.76 5.30
N VAL A 35 6.38 -18.49 5.32
CA VAL A 35 7.27 -17.43 5.83
C VAL A 35 7.40 -17.54 7.35
N PRO A 36 8.62 -17.69 7.89
CA PRO A 36 8.83 -17.74 9.32
C PRO A 36 8.48 -16.38 9.96
N PRO A 37 8.11 -16.34 11.25
CA PRO A 37 7.85 -15.10 11.95
C PRO A 37 9.07 -14.19 11.92
N PHE A 38 8.89 -12.92 11.53
CA PHE A 38 10.00 -11.95 11.46
C PHE A 38 10.51 -11.54 12.83
N GLY A 39 9.62 -11.53 13.83
CA GLY A 39 9.85 -10.82 15.07
C GLY A 39 9.79 -9.30 14.83
N CYS A 40 9.06 -8.61 15.64
CA CYS A 40 9.00 -7.16 15.63
C CYS A 40 8.97 -6.64 17.07
N ARG A 41 8.97 -5.33 17.25
CA ARG A 41 8.94 -4.69 18.57
C ARG A 41 7.79 -5.13 19.50
N TYR A 42 6.78 -5.76 18.96
CA TYR A 42 5.64 -6.29 19.73
C TYR A 42 5.81 -7.75 20.17
N CYS A 43 6.86 -8.43 19.71
CA CYS A 43 7.13 -9.79 20.12
C CYS A 43 7.50 -9.87 21.62
N LEU A 44 7.07 -10.96 22.26
CA LEU A 44 7.56 -11.28 23.60
C LEU A 44 9.04 -11.69 23.53
N PRO A 45 9.84 -11.37 24.55
CA PRO A 45 11.30 -11.62 24.54
C PRO A 45 11.73 -13.07 24.30
N PHE A 46 10.82 -14.00 24.54
CA PHE A 46 11.07 -15.46 24.46
C PHE A 46 10.32 -16.16 23.33
N MET A 47 9.47 -15.43 22.57
CA MET A 47 8.66 -16.01 21.51
C MET A 47 8.52 -15.02 20.33
N LYS A 48 9.06 -15.39 19.19
CA LYS A 48 8.84 -14.64 17.94
C LYS A 48 7.55 -15.05 17.27
N GLY A 49 6.87 -14.08 16.73
CA GLY A 49 5.63 -14.27 16.01
C GLY A 49 4.41 -14.29 16.93
N CYS A 50 3.39 -13.72 16.45
CA CYS A 50 2.05 -13.69 17.04
C CYS A 50 1.04 -13.52 15.90
N ASP A 51 -0.23 -13.46 16.22
CA ASP A 51 -1.31 -13.25 15.26
C ASP A 51 -1.07 -12.02 14.36
N TYR A 52 -0.49 -10.96 14.89
CA TYR A 52 -0.18 -9.76 14.11
C TYR A 52 0.86 -10.04 13.01
N CYS A 53 1.93 -10.76 13.34
CA CYS A 53 2.95 -11.18 12.38
C CYS A 53 2.38 -12.15 11.34
N SER A 54 1.62 -13.11 11.81
CA SER A 54 0.93 -14.11 10.99
C SER A 54 -0.11 -13.49 10.06
N ARG A 55 -0.90 -12.56 10.57
CA ARG A 55 -1.91 -11.84 9.78
C ARG A 55 -1.29 -11.06 8.63
N GLY A 56 -0.18 -10.35 8.88
CA GLY A 56 0.45 -9.52 7.86
C GLY A 56 1.12 -10.28 6.73
N VAL A 57 1.53 -11.55 6.98
CA VAL A 57 2.43 -12.27 6.07
C VAL A 57 1.94 -13.66 5.72
N LYS A 58 1.40 -14.41 6.69
CA LYS A 58 0.98 -15.81 6.51
C LYS A 58 -0.49 -15.97 6.17
N GLU A 59 -1.24 -14.87 6.11
CA GLU A 59 -2.69 -14.95 5.85
C GLU A 59 -3.43 -15.82 6.87
N GLU A 60 -3.07 -15.76 8.14
CA GLU A 60 -3.76 -16.52 9.18
C GLU A 60 -5.16 -16.00 9.53
N TYR A 61 -5.73 -15.20 8.66
CA TYR A 61 -7.16 -15.01 8.71
C TYR A 61 -7.86 -16.34 8.42
N SER A 62 -8.85 -16.66 9.21
CA SER A 62 -9.71 -17.84 8.99
C SER A 62 -10.61 -17.71 7.75
N GLY A 63 -10.35 -16.71 6.90
CA GLY A 63 -11.18 -16.25 5.81
C GLY A 63 -11.85 -14.93 6.15
N PHE A 64 -12.90 -14.58 5.41
CA PHE A 64 -13.74 -13.45 5.76
C PHE A 64 -14.38 -13.63 7.14
N LEU A 65 -14.45 -12.55 7.89
CA LEU A 65 -15.12 -12.52 9.19
C LEU A 65 -16.64 -12.52 8.98
N PRO A 66 -17.42 -13.20 9.85
CA PRO A 66 -18.88 -13.07 9.83
C PRO A 66 -19.30 -11.60 10.05
N LEU A 67 -20.36 -11.16 9.40
CA LEU A 67 -20.86 -9.79 9.51
C LEU A 67 -21.08 -9.35 10.95
N GLN A 68 -21.60 -10.25 11.80
CA GLN A 68 -21.78 -9.94 13.22
C GLN A 68 -20.47 -9.54 13.89
N SER A 69 -19.38 -10.28 13.65
CA SER A 69 -18.06 -9.98 14.24
C SER A 69 -17.49 -8.65 13.69
N VAL A 70 -17.70 -8.37 12.41
CA VAL A 70 -17.32 -7.12 11.77
C VAL A 70 -18.08 -5.95 12.40
N ALA A 71 -19.39 -6.09 12.57
CA ALA A 71 -20.25 -5.08 13.18
C ALA A 71 -19.89 -4.82 14.65
N GLU A 72 -19.65 -5.86 15.44
CA GLU A 72 -19.24 -5.73 16.85
C GLU A 72 -17.93 -4.99 16.99
N SER A 73 -16.92 -5.32 16.16
CA SER A 73 -15.62 -4.63 16.16
C SER A 73 -15.77 -3.17 15.75
N PHE A 74 -16.50 -2.90 14.67
CA PHE A 74 -16.74 -1.54 14.18
C PHE A 74 -17.48 -0.67 15.20
N LEU A 75 -18.51 -1.20 15.85
CA LEU A 75 -19.27 -0.47 16.88
C LEU A 75 -18.40 -0.17 18.10
N ALA A 76 -17.50 -1.08 18.49
CA ALA A 76 -16.53 -0.82 19.55
C ALA A 76 -15.58 0.33 19.19
N ASP A 77 -15.05 0.34 17.95
CA ASP A 77 -14.19 1.42 17.48
C ASP A 77 -14.95 2.75 17.42
N LEU A 78 -16.18 2.74 16.91
CA LEU A 78 -17.04 3.93 16.85
C LEU A 78 -17.32 4.54 18.22
N GLN A 79 -17.48 3.71 19.26
CA GLN A 79 -17.68 4.17 20.64
C GLN A 79 -16.44 4.82 21.25
N MET A 80 -15.25 4.47 20.75
CA MET A 80 -13.97 5.02 21.23
C MET A 80 -13.58 6.32 20.54
N VAL A 81 -14.26 6.70 19.47
CA VAL A 81 -13.94 7.91 18.70
C VAL A 81 -14.34 9.17 19.46
N THR A 82 -13.39 10.10 19.57
CA THR A 82 -13.62 11.46 20.05
C THR A 82 -13.43 12.42 18.88
N GLY A 83 -14.52 12.74 18.18
CA GLY A 83 -14.50 13.62 17.00
C GLY A 83 -15.56 13.24 15.99
N GLU A 84 -15.64 14.00 14.90
CA GLU A 84 -16.56 13.71 13.79
C GLU A 84 -16.00 12.62 12.89
N VAL A 85 -16.75 11.53 12.70
CA VAL A 85 -16.41 10.51 11.71
C VAL A 85 -16.84 11.00 10.34
N THR A 86 -15.86 11.30 9.50
CA THR A 86 -16.10 11.88 8.17
C THR A 86 -16.03 10.85 7.04
N ARG A 87 -15.53 9.65 7.31
CA ARG A 87 -15.46 8.55 6.33
C ARG A 87 -15.31 7.19 7.01
N ILE A 88 -15.97 6.19 6.43
CA ILE A 88 -15.78 4.78 6.78
C ILE A 88 -15.14 4.08 5.58
N THR A 89 -13.99 3.43 5.80
CA THR A 89 -13.28 2.64 4.78
C THR A 89 -13.47 1.15 5.02
N ILE A 90 -14.02 0.44 4.05
CA ILE A 90 -14.13 -1.02 4.07
C ILE A 90 -12.85 -1.60 3.47
N SER A 91 -12.16 -2.46 4.21
CA SER A 91 -10.89 -3.08 3.79
C SER A 91 -10.74 -4.46 4.44
N GLY A 92 -9.79 -5.23 3.95
CA GLY A 92 -9.46 -6.54 4.52
C GLY A 92 -8.25 -7.17 3.84
N GLY A 93 -7.93 -8.39 4.22
CA GLY A 93 -6.90 -9.20 3.56
C GLY A 93 -7.40 -9.82 2.26
N GLY A 94 -8.70 -10.13 2.15
CA GLY A 94 -9.39 -10.54 0.93
C GLY A 94 -9.87 -9.34 0.11
N ASP A 95 -10.43 -9.63 -1.06
CA ASP A 95 -11.02 -8.59 -1.90
C ASP A 95 -12.44 -8.25 -1.40
N PRO A 96 -12.75 -6.99 -1.05
CA PRO A 96 -14.07 -6.60 -0.60
C PRO A 96 -15.21 -7.03 -1.54
N SER A 97 -15.00 -7.01 -2.85
CA SER A 97 -16.02 -7.48 -3.81
C SER A 97 -16.38 -8.96 -3.67
N CYS A 98 -15.49 -9.75 -3.06
CA CYS A 98 -15.68 -11.19 -2.85
C CYS A 98 -16.27 -11.52 -1.48
N TYR A 99 -16.54 -10.52 -0.64
CA TYR A 99 -17.10 -10.75 0.69
C TYR A 99 -18.58 -11.19 0.56
N HIS A 100 -18.87 -12.38 1.07
CA HIS A 100 -20.18 -13.02 0.86
C HIS A 100 -21.36 -12.28 1.53
N GLU A 101 -21.12 -11.50 2.60
CA GLU A 101 -22.11 -10.66 3.27
C GLU A 101 -21.94 -9.17 2.89
N PHE A 102 -21.38 -8.91 1.71
CA PHE A 102 -21.02 -7.55 1.29
C PHE A 102 -22.24 -6.61 1.22
N ARG A 103 -23.36 -7.07 0.68
CA ARG A 103 -24.57 -6.25 0.58
C ARG A 103 -25.12 -5.89 1.96
N ASP A 104 -25.22 -6.87 2.85
CA ASP A 104 -25.71 -6.67 4.21
C ASP A 104 -24.81 -5.69 4.98
N LEU A 105 -23.49 -5.79 4.79
CA LEU A 105 -22.51 -4.85 5.35
C LEU A 105 -22.75 -3.42 4.82
N ILE A 106 -22.91 -3.25 3.52
CA ILE A 106 -23.14 -1.95 2.90
C ILE A 106 -24.46 -1.35 3.39
N GLU A 107 -25.53 -2.12 3.46
CA GLU A 107 -26.83 -1.66 3.99
C GLU A 107 -26.69 -1.22 5.45
N MET A 108 -26.02 -2.03 6.28
CA MET A 108 -25.80 -1.69 7.69
C MET A 108 -25.03 -0.38 7.84
N LEU A 109 -23.93 -0.20 7.13
CA LEU A 109 -23.11 1.01 7.19
C LEU A 109 -23.82 2.23 6.59
N GLY A 110 -24.62 2.02 5.53
CA GLY A 110 -25.41 3.07 4.88
C GLY A 110 -26.44 3.70 5.82
N THR A 111 -26.91 2.98 6.86
CA THR A 111 -27.82 3.57 7.87
C THR A 111 -27.21 4.67 8.71
N LEU A 112 -25.87 4.79 8.72
CA LEU A 112 -25.15 5.78 9.52
C LEU A 112 -25.07 7.16 8.85
N ASP A 113 -25.42 7.27 7.57
CA ASP A 113 -25.32 8.50 6.77
C ASP A 113 -23.89 9.09 6.75
N ILE A 114 -22.89 8.23 6.82
CA ILE A 114 -21.47 8.60 6.75
C ILE A 114 -20.94 8.14 5.39
N PRO A 115 -20.13 8.98 4.68
CA PRO A 115 -19.50 8.62 3.42
C PRO A 115 -18.74 7.31 3.49
N LEU A 116 -19.05 6.36 2.60
CA LEU A 116 -18.38 5.08 2.49
C LEU A 116 -17.28 5.12 1.43
N HIS A 117 -16.17 4.47 1.74
CA HIS A 117 -15.07 4.21 0.82
C HIS A 117 -14.80 2.70 0.79
N ILE A 118 -14.77 2.12 -0.39
CA ILE A 118 -14.22 0.77 -0.56
C ILE A 118 -12.72 0.91 -0.80
N GLY A 119 -11.91 0.33 0.08
CA GLY A 119 -10.48 0.20 -0.09
C GLY A 119 -10.14 -0.57 -1.37
N TYR A 120 -8.93 -1.05 -1.53
CA TYR A 120 -8.53 -1.72 -2.77
C TYR A 120 -9.40 -2.95 -3.07
N THR A 121 -10.17 -2.87 -4.14
CA THR A 121 -10.92 -3.98 -4.71
C THR A 121 -10.52 -4.23 -6.16
N SER A 122 -10.53 -5.47 -6.61
CA SER A 122 -10.35 -5.81 -8.03
C SER A 122 -11.68 -5.86 -8.78
N GLY A 123 -12.79 -5.91 -8.05
CA GLY A 123 -14.13 -6.05 -8.62
C GLY A 123 -14.48 -7.47 -9.10
N LYS A 124 -13.62 -8.46 -8.92
CA LYS A 124 -13.84 -9.83 -9.40
C LYS A 124 -15.11 -10.49 -8.87
N GLY A 125 -15.57 -10.08 -7.69
CA GLY A 125 -16.80 -10.57 -7.08
C GLY A 125 -18.04 -9.74 -7.43
N PHE A 126 -17.89 -8.68 -8.19
CA PHE A 126 -19.01 -7.87 -8.67
C PHE A 126 -19.55 -8.44 -9.97
N ASP A 127 -20.34 -9.49 -9.88
CA ASP A 127 -21.00 -10.15 -11.02
C ASP A 127 -22.46 -9.71 -11.23
N ASP A 128 -23.01 -8.94 -10.27
CA ASP A 128 -24.35 -8.37 -10.36
C ASP A 128 -24.29 -7.00 -11.07
N PRO A 129 -24.98 -6.83 -12.22
CA PRO A 129 -24.98 -5.57 -12.95
C PRO A 129 -25.59 -4.40 -12.17
N GLU A 130 -26.44 -4.66 -11.16
CA GLU A 130 -27.07 -3.64 -10.33
C GLU A 130 -26.21 -3.23 -9.13
N ILE A 131 -25.06 -3.88 -8.91
CA ILE A 131 -24.22 -3.63 -7.72
C ILE A 131 -23.76 -2.18 -7.63
N ALA A 132 -23.42 -1.55 -8.75
CA ALA A 132 -22.95 -0.16 -8.76
C ALA A 132 -24.07 0.79 -8.29
N ASP A 133 -25.29 0.63 -8.77
CA ASP A 133 -26.43 1.45 -8.36
C ASP A 133 -26.79 1.22 -6.88
N PHE A 134 -26.72 -0.03 -6.44
CA PHE A 134 -26.90 -0.38 -5.02
C PHE A 134 -25.86 0.31 -4.12
N LEU A 135 -24.59 0.30 -4.49
CA LEU A 135 -23.52 0.94 -3.74
C LEU A 135 -23.71 2.47 -3.65
N ILE A 136 -24.06 3.10 -4.76
CA ILE A 136 -24.34 4.55 -4.83
C ILE A 136 -25.52 4.90 -3.93
N ALA A 137 -26.58 4.12 -3.96
CA ALA A 137 -27.77 4.33 -3.15
C ALA A 137 -27.51 4.19 -1.63
N ASN A 138 -26.44 3.49 -1.24
CA ASN A 138 -26.03 3.27 0.14
C ASN A 138 -24.80 4.10 0.54
N HIS A 139 -24.70 5.33 0.05
CA HIS A 139 -23.68 6.32 0.45
C HIS A 139 -22.22 5.96 0.09
N LEU A 140 -21.98 5.08 -0.88
CA LEU A 140 -20.64 4.94 -1.43
C LEU A 140 -20.25 6.23 -2.16
N THR A 141 -19.17 6.85 -1.72
CA THR A 141 -18.66 8.11 -2.30
C THR A 141 -17.30 7.95 -2.96
N GLU A 142 -16.55 6.91 -2.60
CA GLU A 142 -15.20 6.68 -3.10
C GLU A 142 -14.89 5.19 -3.23
N VAL A 143 -14.14 4.82 -4.25
CA VAL A 143 -13.59 3.46 -4.40
C VAL A 143 -12.17 3.48 -4.96
N SER A 144 -11.28 2.64 -4.39
CA SER A 144 -9.96 2.36 -4.94
C SER A 144 -9.98 1.03 -5.70
N PHE A 145 -9.85 1.10 -7.01
CA PHE A 145 -10.06 -0.06 -7.89
C PHE A 145 -8.75 -0.54 -8.52
N THR A 146 -8.44 -1.83 -8.38
CA THR A 146 -7.29 -2.44 -9.05
C THR A 146 -7.67 -2.79 -10.49
N VAL A 147 -7.11 -2.06 -11.45
CA VAL A 147 -7.50 -2.17 -12.86
C VAL A 147 -6.60 -3.11 -13.65
N PHE A 148 -5.30 -3.02 -13.53
CA PHE A 148 -4.25 -3.68 -14.34
C PHE A 148 -4.23 -3.24 -15.81
N ALA A 149 -5.33 -3.41 -16.54
CA ALA A 149 -5.52 -2.96 -17.92
C ALA A 149 -7.02 -2.75 -18.21
N ALA A 150 -7.34 -1.90 -19.18
CA ALA A 150 -8.68 -1.77 -19.76
C ALA A 150 -9.03 -2.94 -20.68
N ASP A 151 -8.06 -3.75 -21.04
CA ASP A 151 -8.23 -4.96 -21.87
C ASP A 151 -8.73 -6.12 -20.99
N ALA A 152 -9.92 -6.63 -21.33
CA ALA A 152 -10.58 -7.71 -20.60
C ALA A 152 -9.77 -9.02 -20.63
N GLU A 153 -9.10 -9.32 -21.74
CA GLU A 153 -8.29 -10.53 -21.84
C GLU A 153 -7.03 -10.46 -20.99
N LEU A 154 -6.37 -9.31 -20.93
CA LEU A 154 -5.25 -9.10 -20.01
C LEU A 154 -5.69 -9.20 -18.55
N ARG A 155 -6.85 -8.70 -18.18
CA ARG A 155 -7.40 -8.89 -16.82
C ARG A 155 -7.67 -10.37 -16.55
N ARG A 156 -8.27 -11.09 -17.50
CA ARG A 156 -8.54 -12.55 -17.37
C ARG A 156 -7.25 -13.32 -17.12
N VAL A 157 -6.21 -13.04 -17.89
CA VAL A 157 -4.93 -13.75 -17.82
C VAL A 157 -4.13 -13.35 -16.56
N TRP A 158 -3.98 -12.05 -16.30
CA TRP A 158 -3.06 -11.56 -15.27
C TRP A 158 -3.69 -11.39 -13.89
N MET A 159 -4.97 -11.06 -13.83
CA MET A 159 -5.68 -10.95 -12.56
C MET A 159 -6.46 -12.23 -12.22
N HIS A 160 -6.58 -13.18 -13.14
CA HIS A 160 -7.48 -14.33 -13.04
C HIS A 160 -8.92 -13.86 -12.78
N ASP A 161 -9.32 -12.77 -13.45
CA ASP A 161 -10.65 -12.22 -13.36
C ASP A 161 -11.62 -13.11 -14.15
N PRO A 162 -12.64 -13.70 -13.51
CA PRO A 162 -13.57 -14.60 -14.24
C PRO A 162 -14.56 -13.82 -15.13
N THR A 163 -14.85 -12.57 -14.77
CA THR A 163 -15.84 -11.71 -15.43
C THR A 163 -15.28 -10.31 -15.71
N PRO A 164 -14.16 -10.19 -16.47
CA PRO A 164 -13.45 -8.92 -16.59
C PRO A 164 -14.26 -7.82 -17.27
N GLU A 165 -15.16 -8.19 -18.20
CA GLU A 165 -16.06 -7.25 -18.86
C GLU A 165 -17.02 -6.61 -17.84
N ALA A 166 -17.61 -7.40 -16.94
CA ALA A 166 -18.47 -6.90 -15.86
C ALA A 166 -17.68 -6.00 -14.88
N SER A 167 -16.48 -6.43 -14.47
CA SER A 167 -15.61 -5.62 -13.62
C SER A 167 -15.30 -4.25 -14.23
N LEU A 168 -15.00 -4.18 -15.53
CA LEU A 168 -14.71 -2.93 -16.23
C LEU A 168 -15.98 -2.05 -16.39
N GLU A 169 -17.14 -2.66 -16.66
CA GLU A 169 -18.40 -1.93 -16.76
C GLU A 169 -18.80 -1.27 -15.44
N ILE A 170 -18.59 -1.97 -14.33
CA ILE A 170 -18.86 -1.43 -13.00
C ILE A 170 -18.01 -0.20 -12.70
N ILE A 171 -16.71 -0.21 -13.08
CA ILE A 171 -15.87 0.98 -12.97
C ILE A 171 -16.46 2.14 -13.77
N CYS A 172 -16.88 1.90 -15.00
CA CYS A 172 -17.54 2.91 -15.84
C CYS A 172 -18.80 3.47 -15.20
N ARG A 173 -19.59 2.61 -14.56
CA ARG A 173 -20.84 3.05 -13.90
C ARG A 173 -20.56 3.88 -12.65
N LEU A 174 -19.64 3.41 -11.79
CA LEU A 174 -19.25 4.11 -10.56
C LEU A 174 -18.61 5.46 -10.86
N ALA A 175 -17.70 5.56 -11.84
CA ALA A 175 -16.97 6.78 -12.16
C ALA A 175 -17.87 7.96 -12.60
N LYS A 176 -19.11 7.69 -12.99
CA LYS A 176 -20.09 8.74 -13.37
C LYS A 176 -20.68 9.46 -12.15
N GLU A 177 -20.72 8.81 -11.00
CA GLU A 177 -21.49 9.28 -9.84
C GLU A 177 -20.62 9.53 -8.60
N ILE A 178 -19.49 8.77 -8.48
CA ILE A 178 -18.65 8.82 -7.30
C ILE A 178 -17.16 9.01 -7.67
N GLU A 179 -16.31 9.21 -6.68
CA GLU A 179 -14.87 9.26 -6.89
C GLU A 179 -14.28 7.86 -7.05
N VAL A 180 -13.70 7.60 -8.22
CA VAL A 180 -12.97 6.37 -8.50
C VAL A 180 -11.48 6.68 -8.63
N TYR A 181 -10.68 5.93 -7.90
CA TYR A 181 -9.22 5.91 -8.01
C TYR A 181 -8.76 4.56 -8.51
N ALA A 182 -7.88 4.54 -9.49
CA ALA A 182 -7.36 3.30 -10.06
C ALA A 182 -5.97 2.97 -9.55
N ALA A 183 -5.70 1.69 -9.31
CA ALA A 183 -4.37 1.17 -9.01
C ALA A 183 -3.94 0.20 -10.12
N ILE A 184 -2.74 0.41 -10.66
CA ILE A 184 -2.20 -0.41 -11.75
C ILE A 184 -0.81 -0.89 -11.36
N VAL A 185 -0.65 -2.21 -11.18
CA VAL A 185 0.69 -2.81 -11.08
C VAL A 185 1.29 -2.87 -12.47
N VAL A 186 2.42 -2.21 -12.66
CA VAL A 186 3.06 -2.06 -13.98
C VAL A 186 4.15 -3.11 -14.15
N LEU A 187 3.96 -3.99 -15.12
CA LEU A 187 4.88 -5.07 -15.49
C LEU A 187 5.56 -4.75 -16.82
N PRO A 188 6.90 -4.59 -16.85
CA PRO A 188 7.64 -4.33 -18.07
C PRO A 188 7.39 -5.37 -19.16
N GLY A 189 7.06 -4.88 -20.35
CA GLY A 189 6.76 -5.72 -21.52
C GLY A 189 5.39 -6.38 -21.50
N VAL A 190 4.53 -6.04 -20.54
CA VAL A 190 3.16 -6.56 -20.42
C VAL A 190 2.13 -5.44 -20.51
N ASN A 191 2.22 -4.46 -19.61
CA ASN A 191 1.28 -3.35 -19.54
C ASN A 191 1.96 -2.00 -19.27
N ASP A 192 3.23 -1.83 -19.67
CA ASP A 192 4.01 -0.59 -19.45
C ASP A 192 4.17 0.28 -20.70
N ASP A 193 3.58 -0.10 -21.81
CA ASP A 193 3.68 0.56 -23.11
C ASP A 193 2.31 1.08 -23.61
N ARG A 194 1.93 0.66 -24.81
CA ARG A 194 0.64 0.99 -25.42
C ARG A 194 -0.53 0.57 -24.54
N VAL A 195 -0.44 -0.58 -23.88
CA VAL A 195 -1.51 -1.07 -22.99
C VAL A 195 -1.74 -0.08 -21.84
N LEU A 196 -0.67 0.46 -21.25
CA LEU A 196 -0.78 1.51 -20.23
C LEU A 196 -1.43 2.77 -20.78
N THR A 197 -0.97 3.23 -21.95
CA THR A 197 -1.50 4.45 -22.58
C THR A 197 -2.98 4.30 -22.88
N ASP A 198 -3.39 3.18 -23.51
CA ASP A 198 -4.79 2.91 -23.84
C ASP A 198 -5.66 2.80 -22.56
N THR A 199 -5.11 2.20 -21.49
CA THR A 199 -5.78 2.09 -20.18
C THR A 199 -5.95 3.46 -19.53
N LEU A 200 -4.92 4.31 -19.53
CA LEU A 200 -4.99 5.66 -18.95
C LEU A 200 -5.94 6.55 -19.75
N ALA A 201 -5.97 6.44 -21.08
CA ALA A 201 -6.92 7.15 -21.93
C ALA A 201 -8.35 6.75 -21.57
N TRP A 202 -8.64 5.46 -21.48
CA TRP A 202 -9.95 4.96 -21.07
C TRP A 202 -10.35 5.44 -19.67
N LEU A 203 -9.44 5.36 -18.67
CA LEU A 203 -9.71 5.84 -17.31
C LEU A 203 -10.01 7.35 -17.27
N SER A 204 -9.28 8.13 -18.08
CA SER A 204 -9.54 9.57 -18.23
C SER A 204 -10.91 9.84 -18.84
N ASP A 205 -11.27 9.11 -19.89
CA ASP A 205 -12.53 9.29 -20.62
C ASP A 205 -13.76 8.96 -19.77
N ILE A 206 -13.67 7.94 -18.91
CA ILE A 206 -14.76 7.59 -18.00
C ILE A 206 -14.83 8.46 -16.74
N GLY A 207 -13.87 9.36 -16.51
CA GLY A 207 -13.90 10.34 -15.42
C GLY A 207 -13.25 9.88 -14.11
N VAL A 208 -12.36 8.88 -14.13
CA VAL A 208 -11.56 8.46 -12.97
C VAL A 208 -10.74 9.65 -12.46
N LYS A 209 -10.69 9.84 -11.13
CA LYS A 209 -10.06 11.01 -10.48
C LYS A 209 -8.53 10.91 -10.41
N GLY A 210 -8.02 9.71 -10.28
CA GLY A 210 -6.57 9.53 -10.20
C GLY A 210 -6.15 8.08 -10.35
N VAL A 211 -4.87 7.91 -10.69
CA VAL A 211 -4.23 6.60 -10.87
C VAL A 211 -2.96 6.53 -10.06
N ILE A 212 -2.82 5.43 -9.33
CA ILE A 212 -1.56 5.04 -8.69
C ILE A 212 -0.90 3.96 -9.56
N LEU A 213 0.24 4.28 -10.13
CA LEU A 213 1.09 3.29 -10.81
C LEU A 213 1.96 2.61 -9.77
N MET A 214 1.92 1.29 -9.70
CA MET A 214 2.65 0.50 -8.73
C MET A 214 3.80 -0.22 -9.43
N ARG A 215 5.04 0.10 -9.05
CA ARG A 215 6.21 -0.60 -9.59
C ARG A 215 6.22 -2.04 -9.13
N PHE A 216 6.20 -2.97 -10.06
CA PHE A 216 6.30 -4.38 -9.73
C PHE A 216 7.67 -4.69 -9.11
N ALA A 217 7.70 -5.35 -7.97
CA ALA A 217 8.91 -5.83 -7.31
C ALA A 217 9.00 -7.35 -7.45
N ASN A 218 10.16 -7.85 -7.89
CA ASN A 218 10.38 -9.26 -8.18
C ASN A 218 11.74 -9.77 -7.71
N HIS A 219 12.50 -8.94 -7.00
CA HIS A 219 13.83 -9.25 -6.50
C HIS A 219 13.96 -8.97 -5.00
N PRO A 220 14.81 -9.67 -4.25
CA PRO A 220 15.00 -9.48 -2.81
C PRO A 220 15.38 -8.04 -2.42
N GLU A 221 16.23 -7.36 -3.21
CA GLU A 221 16.63 -5.96 -2.99
C GLU A 221 15.46 -4.97 -3.11
N GLN A 222 14.40 -5.35 -3.80
CA GLN A 222 13.18 -4.58 -3.89
C GLN A 222 12.22 -4.84 -2.72
N GLY A 223 12.62 -5.70 -1.78
CA GLY A 223 11.88 -6.00 -0.58
C GLY A 223 10.93 -7.18 -0.69
N LEU A 224 11.18 -8.13 -1.60
CA LEU A 224 10.54 -9.44 -1.53
C LEU A 224 11.02 -10.18 -0.29
N ILE A 225 10.29 -10.00 0.80
CA ILE A 225 10.58 -10.65 2.08
C ILE A 225 9.89 -12.01 2.22
N LEU A 226 8.95 -12.29 1.34
CA LEU A 226 8.19 -13.54 1.31
C LEU A 226 9.01 -14.57 0.55
N GLU A 227 9.71 -15.48 1.26
CA GLU A 227 10.57 -16.54 0.74
C GLU A 227 11.73 -16.10 -0.16
N ASN A 228 11.94 -14.81 -0.40
CA ASN A 228 12.92 -14.27 -1.36
C ASN A 228 12.86 -14.91 -2.75
N THR A 229 11.70 -15.46 -3.13
CA THR A 229 11.48 -16.11 -4.41
C THR A 229 10.81 -15.12 -5.38
N PRO A 230 11.29 -15.00 -6.62
CA PRO A 230 10.62 -14.19 -7.62
C PRO A 230 9.16 -14.61 -7.81
N ILE A 231 8.24 -13.65 -7.78
CA ILE A 231 6.80 -13.90 -8.01
C ILE A 231 6.58 -14.40 -9.44
N LEU A 232 7.28 -13.78 -10.39
CA LEU A 232 7.27 -14.14 -11.80
C LEU A 232 8.71 -14.42 -12.26
N PRO A 233 9.15 -15.69 -12.26
CA PRO A 233 10.51 -16.03 -12.68
C PRO A 233 10.86 -15.49 -14.07
N GLY A 234 12.00 -14.78 -14.18
CA GLY A 234 12.45 -14.20 -15.43
C GLY A 234 11.77 -12.89 -15.85
N GLN A 235 10.75 -12.41 -15.12
CA GLN A 235 10.12 -11.13 -15.38
C GLN A 235 11.06 -9.98 -15.00
N ARG A 236 11.34 -9.10 -15.97
CA ARG A 236 12.07 -7.85 -15.73
C ARG A 236 11.24 -6.93 -14.83
N VAL A 237 11.91 -6.09 -14.09
CA VAL A 237 11.33 -5.00 -13.32
C VAL A 237 11.90 -3.66 -13.78
N HIS A 238 11.16 -2.58 -13.61
CA HIS A 238 11.70 -1.25 -13.80
C HIS A 238 12.69 -0.91 -12.68
N THR A 239 13.77 -0.24 -13.00
CA THR A 239 14.56 0.49 -11.99
C THR A 239 13.70 1.63 -11.40
N VAL A 240 14.14 2.20 -10.28
CA VAL A 240 13.45 3.38 -9.69
C VAL A 240 13.45 4.55 -10.66
N GLU A 241 14.55 4.74 -11.40
CA GLU A 241 14.68 5.82 -12.37
C GLU A 241 13.77 5.62 -13.59
N GLU A 242 13.79 4.42 -14.20
CA GLU A 242 12.88 4.07 -15.31
C GLU A 242 11.43 4.29 -14.91
N PHE A 243 11.06 3.83 -13.72
CA PHE A 243 9.69 3.95 -13.23
C PHE A 243 9.29 5.42 -12.92
N SER A 244 10.21 6.20 -12.35
CA SER A 244 9.98 7.63 -12.11
C SER A 244 9.81 8.40 -13.41
N ASN A 245 10.57 8.05 -14.47
CA ASN A 245 10.41 8.61 -15.78
C ASN A 245 9.05 8.23 -16.39
N LEU A 246 8.67 6.96 -16.31
CA LEU A 246 7.36 6.48 -16.75
C LEU A 246 6.21 7.28 -16.12
N ILE A 247 6.25 7.50 -14.78
CA ILE A 247 5.23 8.28 -14.09
C ILE A 247 5.20 9.72 -14.58
N ARG A 248 6.37 10.33 -14.78
CA ARG A 248 6.50 11.73 -15.24
C ARG A 248 5.96 11.90 -16.66
N ASP A 249 6.31 10.99 -17.54
CA ASP A 249 5.90 11.00 -18.93
C ASP A 249 4.39 10.78 -19.08
N THR A 250 3.85 9.81 -18.33
CA THR A 250 2.40 9.55 -18.32
C THR A 250 1.61 10.71 -17.69
N ALA A 251 2.11 11.31 -16.61
CA ALA A 251 1.46 12.48 -16.01
C ALA A 251 1.45 13.70 -16.94
N ALA A 252 2.51 13.87 -17.75
CA ALA A 252 2.56 14.91 -18.77
C ALA A 252 1.60 14.65 -19.94
N ALA A 253 1.43 13.37 -20.33
CA ALA A 253 0.52 12.98 -21.41
C ALA A 253 -0.96 13.07 -21.01
N PHE A 254 -1.27 12.90 -19.72
CA PHE A 254 -2.66 12.90 -19.17
C PHE A 254 -2.82 13.99 -18.09
N PRO A 255 -2.78 15.29 -18.43
CA PRO A 255 -2.76 16.39 -17.45
C PRO A 255 -4.06 16.50 -16.62
N ASN A 256 -5.16 15.96 -17.13
CA ASN A 256 -6.47 15.95 -16.42
C ASN A 256 -6.61 14.78 -15.45
N LEU A 257 -5.73 13.79 -15.50
CA LEU A 257 -5.73 12.63 -14.64
C LEU A 257 -4.62 12.78 -13.59
N ARG A 258 -4.96 12.68 -12.31
CA ARG A 258 -3.94 12.70 -11.26
C ARG A 258 -3.17 11.40 -11.30
N ILE A 259 -1.93 11.42 -11.75
CA ILE A 259 -1.05 10.24 -11.78
C ILE A 259 0.02 10.36 -10.70
N SER A 260 0.17 9.31 -9.92
CA SER A 260 1.23 9.14 -8.93
C SER A 260 1.79 7.72 -8.99
N GLY A 261 2.83 7.42 -8.26
CA GLY A 261 3.46 6.10 -8.25
C GLY A 261 3.92 5.62 -6.89
N THR A 262 4.16 4.31 -6.81
CA THR A 262 4.74 3.68 -5.63
C THR A 262 5.97 2.84 -6.05
N PRO A 263 7.12 2.95 -5.40
CA PRO A 263 7.38 3.79 -4.22
C PRO A 263 6.92 5.22 -4.43
N LEU A 264 6.39 5.85 -3.39
CA LEU A 264 5.62 7.07 -3.47
C LEU A 264 6.33 8.16 -4.31
N TYR A 265 5.77 8.47 -5.46
CA TYR A 265 6.22 9.53 -6.35
C TYR A 265 5.01 10.28 -6.92
N ASP A 266 4.94 11.58 -6.66
CA ASP A 266 3.93 12.45 -7.24
C ASP A 266 4.65 13.50 -8.12
N PRO A 267 4.44 13.52 -9.45
CA PRO A 267 5.10 14.45 -10.36
C PRO A 267 4.85 15.92 -10.03
N ARG A 268 3.73 16.25 -9.39
CA ARG A 268 3.42 17.64 -8.98
C ARG A 268 4.38 18.13 -7.91
N PHE A 269 4.97 17.23 -7.14
CA PHE A 269 5.94 17.53 -6.08
C PHE A 269 7.37 17.12 -6.43
N ASP A 270 7.57 16.47 -7.60
CA ASP A 270 8.87 16.02 -8.11
C ASP A 270 9.65 15.14 -7.14
N SER A 271 8.99 14.39 -6.34
CA SER A 271 9.65 13.49 -5.36
C SER A 271 8.60 12.84 -4.47
N PRO A 272 8.92 11.75 -3.77
CA PRO A 272 8.10 11.27 -2.67
C PRO A 272 7.91 12.31 -1.54
N PHE A 273 8.76 13.35 -1.45
CA PHE A 273 8.69 14.35 -0.38
C PHE A 273 8.31 15.72 -0.93
N ALA A 274 7.08 16.14 -0.68
CA ALA A 274 6.57 17.48 -1.02
C ALA A 274 7.45 18.62 -0.48
N ILE A 275 8.13 18.40 0.64
CA ILE A 275 9.03 19.35 1.30
C ILE A 275 10.15 19.87 0.37
N ARG A 276 10.52 19.13 -0.65
CA ARG A 276 11.53 19.60 -1.65
C ARG A 276 11.01 20.71 -2.54
N LYS A 277 9.70 20.74 -2.79
CA LYS A 277 9.04 21.78 -3.60
C LYS A 277 8.49 22.94 -2.77
N ILE A 278 8.38 22.73 -1.47
CA ILE A 278 7.89 23.72 -0.52
C ILE A 278 8.96 23.90 0.57
N PRO A 279 10.05 24.63 0.25
CA PRO A 279 11.19 24.79 1.19
C PRO A 279 10.79 25.36 2.55
N GLU A 280 9.71 26.15 2.62
CA GLU A 280 9.18 26.74 3.84
C GLU A 280 8.72 25.68 4.85
N LEU A 281 8.39 24.47 4.39
CA LEU A 281 8.09 23.36 5.28
C LEU A 281 9.34 22.88 6.03
N LEU A 282 10.52 23.02 5.43
CA LEU A 282 11.78 22.69 6.13
C LEU A 282 11.99 23.59 7.33
N ASP A 283 11.62 24.88 7.24
CA ASP A 283 11.81 25.83 8.32
C ASP A 283 10.95 25.54 9.56
N ARG A 284 9.88 24.76 9.38
CA ARG A 284 9.01 24.29 10.47
C ARG A 284 9.61 23.11 11.24
N LEU A 285 10.59 22.43 10.67
CA LEU A 285 11.25 21.31 11.34
C LEU A 285 12.24 21.83 12.38
N PRO A 286 12.41 21.14 13.52
CA PRO A 286 13.41 21.52 14.50
C PRO A 286 14.83 21.41 13.96
N ILE A 287 15.75 22.20 14.48
CA ILE A 287 17.18 22.07 14.18
C ILE A 287 17.69 20.76 14.78
N VAL A 288 18.51 20.06 14.02
CA VAL A 288 19.15 18.82 14.47
C VAL A 288 20.25 19.18 15.47
N ASN A 289 20.10 18.77 16.71
CA ASN A 289 21.01 19.08 17.81
C ASN A 289 21.59 17.84 18.51
N LYS A 290 21.22 16.65 18.05
CA LYS A 290 21.73 15.37 18.58
C LYS A 290 22.39 14.57 17.47
N LYS A 291 23.44 13.83 17.84
CA LYS A 291 24.07 12.87 16.94
C LYS A 291 23.32 11.55 16.99
N ALA A 292 22.92 11.05 15.83
CA ALA A 292 22.28 9.75 15.69
C ALA A 292 22.54 9.22 14.28
N THR A 293 22.58 7.92 14.13
CA THR A 293 22.56 7.29 12.80
C THR A 293 21.13 6.95 12.43
N ILE A 294 20.70 7.40 11.26
CA ILE A 294 19.34 7.09 10.71
C ILE A 294 19.52 5.99 9.67
N ILE A 295 19.01 4.81 9.97
CA ILE A 295 19.01 3.70 9.02
C ILE A 295 17.73 3.76 8.19
N THR A 296 17.85 3.61 6.88
CA THR A 296 16.75 3.72 5.94
C THR A 296 16.98 2.90 4.68
N GLY A 297 15.99 2.87 3.78
CA GLY A 297 16.15 2.25 2.45
C GLY A 297 16.77 3.21 1.43
N ALA A 298 17.26 2.64 0.34
CA ALA A 298 17.99 3.36 -0.71
C ALA A 298 17.18 4.50 -1.34
N VAL A 299 15.86 4.31 -1.53
CA VAL A 299 14.97 5.33 -2.15
C VAL A 299 14.82 6.56 -1.27
N ALA A 300 14.66 6.39 0.03
CA ALA A 300 14.44 7.51 0.96
C ALA A 300 15.74 8.21 1.38
N SER A 301 16.87 7.52 1.36
CA SER A 301 18.14 8.01 1.87
C SER A 301 18.57 9.39 1.32
N PRO A 302 18.58 9.66 0.00
CA PRO A 302 19.02 10.96 -0.53
C PRO A 302 18.12 12.12 -0.04
N TYR A 303 16.84 11.87 0.13
CA TYR A 303 15.89 12.87 0.59
C TYR A 303 16.06 13.18 2.08
N ILE A 304 16.23 12.13 2.90
CA ILE A 304 16.48 12.31 4.33
C ILE A 304 17.80 13.06 4.55
N ARG A 305 18.85 12.76 3.78
CA ARG A 305 20.11 13.52 3.82
C ARG A 305 19.90 15.00 3.50
N THR A 306 19.08 15.32 2.51
CA THR A 306 18.75 16.70 2.16
C THR A 306 18.05 17.41 3.33
N VAL A 307 17.07 16.76 3.96
CA VAL A 307 16.36 17.32 5.12
C VAL A 307 17.30 17.54 6.31
N ILE A 308 18.12 16.54 6.63
CA ILE A 308 19.09 16.63 7.74
C ILE A 308 20.08 17.77 7.51
N SER A 309 20.65 17.88 6.31
CA SER A 309 21.55 19.00 5.96
C SER A 309 20.90 20.35 6.07
N ALA A 310 19.65 20.49 5.60
CA ALA A 310 18.91 21.75 5.66
C ALA A 310 18.63 22.20 7.12
N ARG A 311 18.68 21.25 8.07
CA ARG A 311 18.45 21.52 9.52
C ARG A 311 19.72 21.40 10.36
N SER A 312 20.87 21.71 9.78
CA SER A 312 22.18 21.74 10.44
C SER A 312 22.66 20.38 10.97
N GLY A 313 22.11 19.28 10.47
CA GLY A 313 22.58 17.93 10.77
C GLY A 313 23.64 17.45 9.79
N ASP A 314 24.36 16.39 10.18
CA ASP A 314 25.34 15.73 9.31
C ASP A 314 24.63 14.72 8.38
N PRO A 315 24.63 14.94 7.05
CA PRO A 315 24.02 14.01 6.12
C PRO A 315 24.69 12.64 6.07
N SER A 316 25.94 12.51 6.53
CA SER A 316 26.63 11.22 6.64
C SER A 316 26.03 10.31 7.71
N SER A 317 25.26 10.88 8.64
CA SER A 317 24.50 10.13 9.65
C SER A 317 23.36 9.28 9.07
N VAL A 318 23.02 9.45 7.79
CA VAL A 318 21.96 8.66 7.12
C VAL A 318 22.59 7.50 6.37
N VAL A 319 22.37 6.30 6.85
CA VAL A 319 22.88 5.04 6.29
C VAL A 319 21.74 4.31 5.57
N ALA A 320 21.95 4.01 4.29
CA ALA A 320 21.04 3.17 3.53
C ALA A 320 21.48 1.71 3.61
N VAL A 321 20.54 0.82 3.88
CA VAL A 321 20.71 -0.62 3.68
C VAL A 321 20.37 -1.01 2.25
N ASP A 322 20.75 -2.22 1.85
CA ASP A 322 20.47 -2.77 0.52
C ASP A 322 18.99 -3.21 0.38
N LYS A 323 18.10 -2.27 0.64
CA LYS A 323 16.66 -2.35 0.45
C LYS A 323 16.17 -1.03 -0.13
N GLU A 324 15.25 -1.09 -1.08
CA GLU A 324 14.67 0.14 -1.64
C GLU A 324 13.72 0.82 -0.65
N ILE A 325 12.93 0.02 0.07
CA ILE A 325 11.87 0.50 0.96
C ILE A 325 12.24 0.23 2.42
N ALA A 326 12.29 1.28 3.22
CA ALA A 326 12.77 1.21 4.59
C ALA A 326 11.93 0.33 5.55
N CYS A 327 10.62 0.21 5.32
CA CYS A 327 9.78 -0.67 6.15
C CYS A 327 10.03 -2.16 5.93
N LEU A 328 10.80 -2.53 4.90
CA LEU A 328 11.17 -3.92 4.58
C LEU A 328 12.54 -4.32 5.15
N ILE A 329 13.16 -3.47 5.95
CA ILE A 329 14.42 -3.75 6.64
C ILE A 329 14.20 -4.91 7.62
N THR A 330 15.11 -5.88 7.56
CA THR A 330 15.14 -7.06 8.43
C THR A 330 16.37 -7.06 9.33
N ILE A 331 16.43 -8.01 10.26
CA ILE A 331 17.60 -8.16 11.14
C ILE A 331 18.88 -8.49 10.36
N ASP A 332 18.78 -9.19 9.24
CA ASP A 332 19.96 -9.55 8.43
C ASP A 332 20.51 -8.33 7.69
N ASP A 333 19.69 -7.37 7.31
CA ASP A 333 20.16 -6.09 6.79
C ASP A 333 20.93 -5.33 7.85
N LEU A 334 20.50 -5.36 9.12
CA LEU A 334 21.22 -4.71 10.22
C LEU A 334 22.56 -5.40 10.53
N LYS A 335 22.64 -6.71 10.42
CA LYS A 335 23.91 -7.47 10.60
C LYS A 335 24.96 -7.12 9.56
N SER A 336 24.55 -6.65 8.38
CA SER A 336 25.47 -6.26 7.31
C SER A 336 26.12 -4.89 7.53
N LEU A 337 25.66 -4.12 8.52
CA LEU A 337 26.17 -2.78 8.79
C LEU A 337 27.52 -2.81 9.50
N HIS A 338 28.39 -1.84 9.16
CA HIS A 338 29.67 -1.67 9.82
C HIS A 338 29.48 -0.85 11.11
N LEU A 339 29.40 -1.53 12.24
CA LEU A 339 29.10 -0.94 13.55
C LEU A 339 29.96 0.27 13.95
N PRO A 340 31.32 0.29 13.67
CA PRO A 340 32.14 1.45 13.99
C PRO A 340 31.71 2.77 13.34
N ASP A 341 30.97 2.71 12.21
CA ASP A 341 30.52 3.89 11.50
C ASP A 341 29.22 4.45 12.06
N LEU A 342 28.58 3.73 13.00
CA LEU A 342 27.30 4.14 13.59
C LEU A 342 27.51 5.02 14.81
N CYS A 343 26.59 5.96 15.04
CA CYS A 343 26.50 6.70 16.28
C CYS A 343 26.00 5.80 17.44
N GLU A 344 26.20 6.24 18.67
CA GLU A 344 25.66 5.58 19.87
C GLU A 344 24.12 5.44 19.80
N THR A 345 23.44 6.44 19.27
CA THR A 345 22.00 6.40 19.02
C THR A 345 21.76 6.01 17.56
N VAL A 346 20.98 4.94 17.36
CA VAL A 346 20.55 4.48 16.03
C VAL A 346 19.03 4.59 15.94
N ILE A 347 18.55 5.17 14.86
CA ILE A 347 17.13 5.36 14.57
C ILE A 347 16.77 4.39 13.45
N LEU A 348 15.79 3.52 13.72
CA LEU A 348 15.23 2.58 12.75
C LEU A 348 13.84 3.02 12.32
N PRO A 349 13.39 2.65 11.09
CA PRO A 349 12.01 2.85 10.68
C PRO A 349 11.05 2.11 11.61
N GLY A 350 10.03 2.80 12.12
CA GLY A 350 9.10 2.21 13.10
C GLY A 350 8.26 1.03 12.57
N ARG A 351 8.28 0.78 11.25
CA ARG A 351 7.63 -0.36 10.61
C ARG A 351 8.61 -1.40 10.06
N ALA A 352 9.91 -1.31 10.42
CA ALA A 352 10.88 -2.33 10.03
C ALA A 352 10.51 -3.70 10.61
N PHE A 353 10.79 -4.76 9.88
CA PHE A 353 10.58 -6.15 10.34
C PHE A 353 11.74 -6.60 11.24
N VAL A 354 11.90 -5.88 12.35
CA VAL A 354 12.98 -6.12 13.32
C VAL A 354 12.39 -6.05 14.72
N HIS A 355 12.77 -6.99 15.55
CA HIS A 355 12.47 -6.93 17.00
C HIS A 355 13.47 -6.00 17.69
N ASP A 356 12.99 -5.06 18.53
CA ASP A 356 13.82 -4.04 19.17
C ASP A 356 14.99 -4.66 19.94
N ALA A 357 14.77 -5.70 20.74
CA ALA A 357 15.81 -6.38 21.48
C ALA A 357 16.86 -7.09 20.60
N GLU A 358 16.48 -7.56 19.42
CA GLU A 358 17.44 -8.13 18.46
C GLU A 358 18.23 -7.04 17.76
N ALA A 359 17.60 -5.92 17.41
CA ALA A 359 18.27 -4.76 16.85
C ALA A 359 19.31 -4.22 17.84
N GLU A 360 18.93 -4.05 19.11
CA GLU A 360 19.83 -3.64 20.19
C GLU A 360 21.03 -4.58 20.28
N LYS A 361 20.78 -5.90 20.31
CA LYS A 361 21.86 -6.91 20.40
C LYS A 361 22.81 -6.86 19.19
N VAL A 362 22.28 -6.69 17.98
CA VAL A 362 23.09 -6.66 16.74
C VAL A 362 23.85 -5.35 16.61
N LEU A 363 23.25 -4.23 17.02
CA LEU A 363 23.84 -2.90 16.88
C LEU A 363 24.66 -2.46 18.10
N SER A 364 24.60 -3.21 19.22
CA SER A 364 25.45 -2.96 20.39
C SER A 364 26.91 -3.26 20.09
N ARG A 365 27.78 -2.37 20.59
CA ARG A 365 29.23 -2.55 20.49
C ARG A 365 29.82 -3.50 21.56
N ASP A 366 28.99 -3.77 22.58
CA ASP A 366 29.31 -4.71 23.66
C ASP A 366 28.67 -6.06 23.33
N GLY A 367 29.38 -6.86 22.54
CA GLY A 367 28.98 -8.20 22.10
C GLY A 367 29.23 -9.27 23.14
#